data_6379c79180724fe5c2a8767d73dfae3d
#
_entry.id   6379c79180724fe5c2a8767d73dfae3d
#
_cell.length_a   1.000
_cell.length_b   1.000
_cell.length_c   1.000
_cell.angle_alpha   90.00
_cell.angle_beta   90.00
_cell.angle_gamma   90.00
#
_symmetry.space_group_name_H-M   'P 1'
#
loop_
_entity.id
_entity.type
_entity.pdbx_description
1 polymer ?
#
loop_
_entity_poly.entity_id
_entity_poly.type
_entity_poly.pdbx_seq_one_letter_code
_entity_poly.pdbx_strand_id
1 'polypeptide(L)'
;AIELHPLTCAAFNADFDGDQMAVHVPLSLEAQLEARILMLSTNNILSPSNGKPIIVPSQDMILGIYYLSQEPITDKPVGYFVDVDAIEFALASDQIKVHSTIISRIETLDENGNKKLEKYTTTAGRFLLANLLPKNHNIKFSLIDRLLPKKIVSEIIDIVFRFCGQKKTVIFCDKLKDLGFKHAFKAGISFGKDDLVIPSNKGQLIEDTKKLISDYENQYSEGLITRGE
;
A
#
# COMPACT_ATOMS: atom_id res chain seq x y z
N ALA A 1 -28.39 -3.23 1.78
CA ALA A 1 -27.65 -2.15 1.12
C ALA A 1 -26.62 -2.75 0.17
N ILE A 2 -26.27 -2.02 -0.87
CA ILE A 2 -25.18 -2.39 -1.79
C ILE A 2 -23.95 -1.62 -1.33
N GLU A 3 -22.85 -2.33 -1.08
CA GLU A 3 -21.61 -1.75 -0.59
C GLU A 3 -20.55 -1.77 -1.70
N LEU A 4 -19.73 -0.73 -1.76
CA LEU A 4 -18.59 -0.67 -2.66
C LEU A 4 -17.32 -1.13 -1.93
N HIS A 5 -16.61 -2.10 -2.50
CA HIS A 5 -15.37 -2.58 -1.90
C HIS A 5 -14.27 -1.49 -1.97
N PRO A 6 -13.57 -1.17 -0.86
CA PRO A 6 -12.61 -0.06 -0.81
C PRO A 6 -11.51 -0.09 -1.86
N LEU A 7 -10.99 -1.27 -2.21
CA LEU A 7 -9.95 -1.40 -3.22
C LEU A 7 -10.41 -1.08 -4.65
N THR A 8 -11.72 -1.04 -4.91
CA THR A 8 -12.29 -0.71 -6.22
C THR A 8 -12.58 0.79 -6.39
N CYS A 9 -12.50 1.57 -5.32
CA CYS A 9 -12.76 3.02 -5.37
C CYS A 9 -11.87 3.75 -6.39
N ALA A 10 -10.59 3.37 -6.49
CA ALA A 10 -9.68 3.98 -7.45
C ALA A 10 -10.09 3.74 -8.91
N ALA A 11 -10.61 2.54 -9.23
CA ALA A 11 -11.06 2.18 -10.58
C ALA A 11 -12.35 2.92 -10.96
N PHE A 12 -13.26 3.13 -10.00
CA PHE A 12 -14.49 3.90 -10.20
C PHE A 12 -14.29 5.42 -10.05
N ASN A 13 -13.12 5.86 -9.60
CA ASN A 13 -12.87 7.24 -9.15
C ASN A 13 -13.94 7.71 -8.16
N ALA A 14 -14.32 6.82 -7.24
CA ALA A 14 -15.39 7.04 -6.29
C ALA A 14 -14.81 7.40 -4.92
N ASP A 15 -15.49 8.35 -4.26
CA ASP A 15 -15.31 8.64 -2.85
C ASP A 15 -16.66 8.59 -2.12
N PHE A 16 -16.71 8.91 -0.85
CA PHE A 16 -17.90 8.77 -0.02
C PHE A 16 -18.45 10.15 0.44
N ASP A 17 -18.26 11.17 -0.38
CA ASP A 17 -18.73 12.55 -0.12
C ASP A 17 -20.12 12.85 -0.68
N GLY A 18 -20.78 11.87 -1.30
CA GLY A 18 -22.11 12.00 -1.88
C GLY A 18 -22.22 11.52 -3.32
N ASP A 19 -21.21 10.76 -3.81
CA ASP A 19 -21.23 10.16 -5.14
C ASP A 19 -22.43 9.24 -5.34
N GLN A 20 -22.99 9.29 -6.55
CA GLN A 20 -24.09 8.45 -6.98
C GLN A 20 -23.61 7.42 -8.00
N MET A 21 -24.11 6.20 -7.89
CA MET A 21 -23.86 5.11 -8.84
C MET A 21 -25.15 4.48 -9.30
N ALA A 22 -25.20 4.08 -10.58
CA ALA A 22 -26.31 3.32 -11.13
C ALA A 22 -26.07 1.82 -10.95
N VAL A 23 -27.14 1.08 -10.69
CA VAL A 23 -27.13 -0.38 -10.60
C VAL A 23 -27.86 -0.94 -11.82
N HIS A 24 -27.21 -1.86 -12.55
CA HIS A 24 -27.74 -2.51 -13.73
C HIS A 24 -27.86 -4.00 -13.51
N VAL A 25 -28.97 -4.59 -13.99
CA VAL A 25 -29.18 -6.06 -13.99
C VAL A 25 -29.06 -6.55 -15.44
N PRO A 26 -28.02 -7.34 -15.78
CA PRO A 26 -27.89 -7.87 -17.14
C PRO A 26 -29.00 -8.89 -17.43
N LEU A 27 -29.76 -8.68 -18.51
CA LEU A 27 -30.93 -9.48 -18.85
C LEU A 27 -30.61 -10.59 -19.85
N SER A 28 -29.73 -10.36 -20.83
CA SER A 28 -29.35 -11.38 -21.81
C SER A 28 -28.18 -12.24 -21.34
N LEU A 29 -28.03 -13.43 -21.90
CA LEU A 29 -26.91 -14.33 -21.60
C LEU A 29 -25.56 -13.71 -21.99
N GLU A 30 -25.51 -12.99 -23.11
CA GLU A 30 -24.33 -12.29 -23.57
C GLU A 30 -23.93 -11.18 -22.58
N ALA A 31 -24.87 -10.37 -22.12
CA ALA A 31 -24.62 -9.33 -21.12
C ALA A 31 -24.15 -9.90 -19.78
N GLN A 32 -24.71 -11.03 -19.35
CA GLN A 32 -24.26 -11.74 -18.14
C GLN A 32 -22.84 -12.27 -18.31
N LEU A 33 -22.48 -12.76 -19.48
CA LEU A 33 -21.14 -13.25 -19.77
C LEU A 33 -20.13 -12.12 -19.79
N GLU A 34 -20.45 -10.99 -20.44
CA GLU A 34 -19.62 -9.78 -20.41
C GLU A 34 -19.39 -9.27 -18.99
N ALA A 35 -20.45 -9.20 -18.18
CA ALA A 35 -20.34 -8.77 -16.80
C ALA A 35 -19.38 -9.67 -15.98
N ARG A 36 -19.43 -10.98 -16.19
CA ARG A 36 -18.55 -11.93 -15.48
C ARG A 36 -17.11 -11.91 -15.98
N ILE A 37 -16.89 -11.80 -17.28
CA ILE A 37 -15.55 -11.93 -17.87
C ILE A 37 -14.83 -10.59 -17.86
N LEU A 38 -15.48 -9.50 -18.27
CA LEU A 38 -14.87 -8.20 -18.51
C LEU A 38 -15.03 -7.24 -17.33
N MET A 39 -16.16 -7.26 -16.64
CA MET A 39 -16.49 -6.24 -15.63
C MET A 39 -16.17 -6.68 -14.18
N LEU A 40 -16.03 -7.97 -13.91
CA LEU A 40 -15.75 -8.45 -12.57
C LEU A 40 -14.43 -7.84 -12.04
N SER A 41 -14.48 -7.13 -10.92
CA SER A 41 -13.33 -6.39 -10.37
C SER A 41 -12.11 -7.28 -10.08
N THR A 42 -12.35 -8.54 -9.69
CA THR A 42 -11.28 -9.52 -9.46
C THR A 42 -10.53 -9.88 -10.75
N ASN A 43 -11.12 -9.67 -11.94
CA ASN A 43 -10.47 -9.88 -13.22
C ASN A 43 -9.68 -8.65 -13.71
N ASN A 44 -9.89 -7.49 -13.07
CA ASN A 44 -9.32 -6.21 -13.47
C ASN A 44 -8.30 -5.70 -12.45
N ILE A 45 -7.28 -6.50 -12.14
CA ILE A 45 -6.23 -6.13 -11.19
C ILE A 45 -5.27 -5.13 -11.80
N LEU A 46 -4.93 -5.30 -13.08
CA LEU A 46 -4.01 -4.42 -13.82
C LEU A 46 -4.79 -3.40 -14.65
N SER A 47 -4.28 -2.17 -14.67
CA SER A 47 -4.82 -1.12 -15.52
C SER A 47 -4.53 -1.41 -17.01
N PRO A 48 -5.51 -1.32 -17.89
CA PRO A 48 -5.28 -1.50 -19.34
C PRO A 48 -4.44 -0.37 -19.96
N SER A 49 -4.33 0.79 -19.31
CA SER A 49 -3.58 1.94 -19.84
C SER A 49 -2.06 1.76 -19.72
N ASN A 50 -1.58 1.12 -18.66
CA ASN A 50 -0.13 1.06 -18.36
C ASN A 50 0.33 -0.28 -17.79
N GLY A 51 -0.58 -1.26 -17.62
CA GLY A 51 -0.26 -2.58 -17.08
C GLY A 51 0.16 -2.59 -15.61
N LYS A 52 -0.01 -1.49 -14.88
CA LYS A 52 0.28 -1.43 -13.45
C LYS A 52 -0.95 -1.84 -12.62
N PRO A 53 -0.77 -2.38 -11.40
CA PRO A 53 -1.89 -2.67 -10.52
C PRO A 53 -2.74 -1.41 -10.25
N ILE A 54 -4.06 -1.52 -10.45
CA ILE A 54 -5.02 -0.48 -10.09
C ILE A 54 -5.64 -0.77 -8.71
N ILE A 55 -5.74 -2.03 -8.34
CA ILE A 55 -6.22 -2.48 -7.03
C ILE A 55 -5.07 -2.44 -6.04
N VAL A 56 -4.80 -1.26 -5.50
CA VAL A 56 -3.72 -0.98 -4.56
C VAL A 56 -4.30 -0.30 -3.32
N PRO A 57 -3.90 -0.73 -2.11
CA PRO A 57 -4.26 -0.02 -0.89
C PRO A 57 -3.95 1.48 -0.96
N SER A 58 -4.85 2.30 -0.44
CA SER A 58 -4.73 3.76 -0.41
C SER A 58 -5.21 4.32 0.93
N GLN A 59 -4.99 5.60 1.17
CA GLN A 59 -5.44 6.31 2.37
C GLN A 59 -5.09 5.55 3.67
N ASP A 60 -6.05 5.28 4.53
CA ASP A 60 -5.85 4.63 5.83
C ASP A 60 -5.26 3.22 5.73
N MET A 61 -5.56 2.49 4.65
CA MET A 61 -4.97 1.17 4.41
C MET A 61 -3.44 1.28 4.30
N ILE A 62 -2.97 2.23 3.50
CA ILE A 62 -1.52 2.45 3.32
C ILE A 62 -0.88 3.03 4.58
N LEU A 63 -1.59 3.89 5.31
CA LEU A 63 -1.13 4.44 6.58
C LEU A 63 -0.85 3.34 7.60
N GLY A 64 -1.78 2.37 7.72
CA GLY A 64 -1.60 1.23 8.61
C GLY A 64 -0.47 0.29 8.19
N ILE A 65 -0.31 0.03 6.89
CA ILE A 65 0.80 -0.77 6.35
C ILE A 65 2.15 -0.06 6.59
N TYR A 66 2.19 1.24 6.33
CA TYR A 66 3.38 2.06 6.58
C TYR A 66 3.77 2.04 8.06
N TYR A 67 2.80 2.22 8.96
CA TYR A 67 3.00 2.12 10.40
C TYR A 67 3.58 0.77 10.82
N LEU A 68 3.05 -0.35 10.29
CA LEU A 68 3.56 -1.70 10.55
C LEU A 68 5.00 -1.92 10.08
N SER A 69 5.38 -1.26 8.99
CA SER A 69 6.66 -1.44 8.32
C SER A 69 7.77 -0.52 8.82
N GLN A 70 7.47 0.37 9.78
CA GLN A 70 8.46 1.31 10.33
C GLN A 70 9.69 0.61 10.88
N GLU A 71 10.78 1.35 10.95
CA GLU A 71 12.05 0.86 11.46
C GLU A 71 11.98 0.51 12.96
N PRO A 72 12.81 -0.39 13.43
CA PRO A 72 12.80 -0.82 14.82
C PRO A 72 13.20 0.33 15.75
N ILE A 73 12.56 0.37 16.93
CA ILE A 73 12.90 1.32 17.98
C ILE A 73 14.22 0.95 18.66
N THR A 74 14.56 -0.33 18.67
CA THR A 74 15.77 -0.87 19.30
C THR A 74 16.47 -1.87 18.39
N ASP A 75 17.79 -1.81 18.34
CA ASP A 75 18.61 -2.76 17.55
C ASP A 75 18.69 -4.15 18.19
N LYS A 76 18.47 -4.24 19.49
CA LYS A 76 18.54 -5.52 20.22
C LYS A 76 17.20 -6.23 20.22
N PRO A 77 17.16 -7.52 19.80
CA PRO A 77 15.93 -8.28 19.83
C PRO A 77 15.42 -8.49 21.27
N VAL A 78 14.14 -8.23 21.45
CA VAL A 78 13.45 -8.37 22.75
C VAL A 78 13.18 -9.84 23.09
N GLY A 79 12.98 -10.69 22.05
CA GLY A 79 12.69 -12.09 22.27
C GLY A 79 12.73 -12.93 21.01
N TYR A 80 12.57 -14.24 21.20
CA TYR A 80 12.44 -15.23 20.16
C TYR A 80 11.03 -15.79 20.16
N PHE A 81 10.37 -15.78 19.00
CA PHE A 81 9.01 -16.29 18.80
C PHE A 81 9.03 -17.41 17.77
N VAL A 82 8.29 -18.47 18.04
CA VAL A 82 8.29 -19.68 17.21
C VAL A 82 7.56 -19.43 15.88
N ASP A 83 6.43 -18.73 15.95
CA ASP A 83 5.54 -18.46 14.82
C ASP A 83 4.84 -17.11 14.97
N VAL A 84 3.99 -16.78 14.00
CA VAL A 84 3.24 -15.53 13.97
C VAL A 84 2.13 -15.49 15.04
N ASP A 85 1.54 -16.64 15.36
CA ASP A 85 0.49 -16.72 16.39
C ASP A 85 1.06 -16.36 17.78
N ALA A 86 2.29 -16.80 18.07
CA ALA A 86 3.02 -16.40 19.28
C ALA A 86 3.33 -14.89 19.29
N ILE A 87 3.64 -14.28 18.14
CA ILE A 87 3.84 -12.84 18.00
C ILE A 87 2.52 -12.09 18.24
N GLU A 88 1.42 -12.54 17.66
CA GLU A 88 0.10 -11.91 17.84
C GLU A 88 -0.35 -11.98 19.32
N PHE A 89 -0.11 -13.10 19.99
CA PHE A 89 -0.39 -13.25 21.41
C PHE A 89 0.44 -12.29 22.27
N ALA A 90 1.74 -12.18 21.99
CA ALA A 90 2.64 -11.27 22.69
C ALA A 90 2.27 -9.79 22.46
N LEU A 91 1.81 -9.43 21.25
CA LEU A 91 1.27 -8.10 20.96
C LEU A 91 -0.06 -7.84 21.69
N ALA A 92 -0.93 -8.84 21.78
CA ALA A 92 -2.23 -8.72 22.46
C ALA A 92 -2.08 -8.60 23.97
N SER A 93 -1.02 -9.18 24.55
CA SER A 93 -0.68 -9.12 25.98
C SER A 93 0.28 -7.98 26.34
N ASP A 94 0.54 -7.04 25.42
CA ASP A 94 1.46 -5.91 25.59
C ASP A 94 2.90 -6.28 26.02
N GLN A 95 3.33 -7.52 25.81
CA GLN A 95 4.70 -7.96 26.07
C GLN A 95 5.69 -7.36 25.09
N ILE A 96 5.27 -7.14 23.85
CA ILE A 96 6.04 -6.49 22.79
C ILE A 96 5.20 -5.43 22.08
N LYS A 97 5.86 -4.44 21.48
CA LYS A 97 5.24 -3.45 20.62
C LYS A 97 5.42 -3.83 19.15
N VAL A 98 4.60 -3.26 18.29
CA VAL A 98 4.62 -3.50 16.84
C VAL A 98 6.02 -3.26 16.22
N HIS A 99 6.74 -2.24 16.72
CA HIS A 99 8.08 -1.85 16.25
C HIS A 99 9.22 -2.47 17.09
N SER A 100 8.92 -3.38 18.00
CA SER A 100 9.96 -4.12 18.75
C SER A 100 10.69 -5.07 17.82
N THR A 101 12.01 -5.06 17.86
CA THR A 101 12.84 -6.03 17.15
C THR A 101 12.70 -7.40 17.81
N ILE A 102 12.36 -8.39 17.02
CA ILE A 102 12.18 -9.78 17.45
C ILE A 102 12.88 -10.74 16.50
N ILE A 103 13.07 -11.95 16.95
CA ILE A 103 13.59 -13.05 16.14
C ILE A 103 12.46 -14.07 15.96
N SER A 104 12.15 -14.40 14.72
CA SER A 104 11.20 -15.48 14.41
C SER A 104 11.57 -16.24 13.16
N ARG A 105 10.82 -17.29 12.87
CA ARG A 105 11.00 -18.13 11.68
C ARG A 105 9.83 -17.92 10.73
N ILE A 106 10.16 -17.93 9.45
CA ILE A 106 9.15 -17.88 8.37
C ILE A 106 9.36 -19.10 7.48
N GLU A 107 8.23 -19.72 7.12
CA GLU A 107 8.23 -20.80 6.15
C GLU A 107 8.35 -20.24 4.74
N THR A 108 9.46 -20.52 4.08
CA THR A 108 9.73 -20.19 2.68
C THR A 108 9.68 -21.46 1.82
N LEU A 109 9.54 -21.31 0.50
CA LEU A 109 9.61 -22.42 -0.44
C LEU A 109 10.91 -22.31 -1.25
N ASP A 110 11.63 -23.43 -1.37
CA ASP A 110 12.76 -23.58 -2.28
C ASP A 110 12.29 -23.64 -3.74
N GLU A 111 13.22 -23.57 -4.68
CA GLU A 111 12.98 -23.74 -6.13
C GLU A 111 12.31 -25.10 -6.44
N ASN A 112 12.58 -26.12 -5.63
CA ASN A 112 11.99 -27.45 -5.73
C ASN A 112 10.63 -27.57 -5.05
N GLY A 113 10.10 -26.49 -4.46
CA GLY A 113 8.81 -26.48 -3.74
C GLY A 113 8.87 -27.08 -2.32
N ASN A 114 10.08 -27.40 -1.80
CA ASN A 114 10.23 -27.88 -0.44
C ASN A 114 10.11 -26.74 0.57
N LYS A 115 9.50 -27.04 1.71
CA LYS A 115 9.36 -26.07 2.80
C LYS A 115 10.68 -25.93 3.56
N LYS A 116 11.14 -24.69 3.71
CA LYS A 116 12.31 -24.32 4.48
C LYS A 116 11.91 -23.29 5.54
N LEU A 117 12.35 -23.50 6.78
CA LEU A 117 12.19 -22.51 7.84
C LEU A 117 13.44 -21.63 7.92
N GLU A 118 13.27 -20.37 7.59
CA GLU A 118 14.35 -19.39 7.66
C GLU A 118 14.15 -18.46 8.85
N LYS A 119 15.24 -18.15 9.55
CA LYS A 119 15.27 -17.29 10.72
C LYS A 119 15.57 -15.86 10.31
N TYR A 120 14.74 -14.93 10.74
CA TYR A 120 14.89 -13.50 10.49
C TYR A 120 14.87 -12.71 11.80
N THR A 121 15.56 -11.58 11.78
CA THR A 121 15.55 -10.59 12.88
C THR A 121 15.01 -9.29 12.31
N THR A 122 13.80 -8.93 12.71
CA THR A 122 13.12 -7.71 12.26
C THR A 122 11.98 -7.33 13.22
N THR A 123 11.14 -6.37 12.86
CA THR A 123 10.04 -5.93 13.73
C THR A 123 8.85 -6.88 13.71
N ALA A 124 8.10 -6.92 14.82
CA ALA A 124 6.87 -7.71 14.91
C ALA A 124 5.86 -7.34 13.81
N GLY A 125 5.72 -6.05 13.47
CA GLY A 125 4.84 -5.59 12.39
C GLY A 125 5.23 -6.14 11.01
N ARG A 126 6.52 -6.23 10.70
CA ARG A 126 7.00 -6.83 9.44
C ARG A 126 6.74 -8.33 9.36
N PHE A 127 6.77 -9.04 10.49
CA PHE A 127 6.37 -10.45 10.52
C PHE A 127 4.87 -10.63 10.25
N LEU A 128 4.00 -9.75 10.79
CA LEU A 128 2.56 -9.78 10.47
C LEU A 128 2.31 -9.56 8.99
N LEU A 129 3.01 -8.61 8.37
CA LEU A 129 2.92 -8.36 6.92
C LEU A 129 3.44 -9.55 6.11
N ALA A 130 4.53 -10.17 6.53
CA ALA A 130 5.12 -11.32 5.84
C ALA A 130 4.20 -12.54 5.85
N ASN A 131 3.40 -12.73 6.90
CA ASN A 131 2.44 -13.83 6.99
C ASN A 131 1.32 -13.74 5.92
N LEU A 132 1.08 -12.55 5.37
CA LEU A 132 0.10 -12.36 4.31
C LEU A 132 0.62 -12.78 2.93
N LEU A 133 1.95 -12.83 2.75
CA LEU A 133 2.54 -13.18 1.46
C LEU A 133 2.16 -14.58 1.03
N PRO A 134 1.72 -14.76 -0.22
CA PRO A 134 1.49 -16.09 -0.75
C PRO A 134 2.83 -16.85 -0.86
N LYS A 135 2.82 -18.11 -0.42
CA LYS A 135 4.01 -18.97 -0.45
C LYS A 135 4.39 -19.30 -1.90
N ASN A 136 5.53 -18.76 -2.33
CA ASN A 136 6.15 -19.01 -3.63
C ASN A 136 7.66 -18.72 -3.52
N HIS A 137 8.49 -19.52 -4.18
CA HIS A 137 9.96 -19.38 -4.16
C HIS A 137 10.47 -18.02 -4.68
N ASN A 138 9.72 -17.36 -5.57
CA ASN A 138 10.05 -16.03 -6.09
C ASN A 138 9.65 -14.88 -5.15
N ILE A 139 8.84 -15.16 -4.12
CA ILE A 139 8.38 -14.17 -3.16
C ILE A 139 9.20 -14.30 -1.89
N LYS A 140 10.24 -13.47 -1.79
CA LYS A 140 11.18 -13.47 -0.67
C LYS A 140 10.70 -12.53 0.44
N PHE A 141 11.05 -12.87 1.68
CA PHE A 141 10.81 -12.03 2.86
C PHE A 141 11.38 -10.60 2.71
N SER A 142 12.53 -10.47 2.03
CA SER A 142 13.18 -9.18 1.80
C SER A 142 12.31 -8.14 1.07
N LEU A 143 11.23 -8.56 0.39
CA LEU A 143 10.27 -7.64 -0.22
C LEU A 143 9.51 -6.80 0.81
N ILE A 144 9.32 -7.34 2.00
CA ILE A 144 8.56 -6.71 3.10
C ILE A 144 9.48 -6.19 4.22
N ASP A 145 10.69 -6.71 4.34
CA ASP A 145 11.64 -6.27 5.38
C ASP A 145 12.26 -4.90 5.07
N ARG A 146 11.40 -3.95 4.81
CA ARG A 146 11.72 -2.54 4.53
C ARG A 146 10.51 -1.65 4.78
N LEU A 147 10.71 -0.36 4.76
CA LEU A 147 9.61 0.60 4.80
C LEU A 147 8.72 0.46 3.55
N LEU A 148 7.40 0.44 3.74
CA LEU A 148 6.42 0.16 2.69
C LEU A 148 5.54 1.37 2.36
N PRO A 149 6.04 2.38 1.63
CA PRO A 149 5.21 3.42 1.05
C PRO A 149 4.36 2.85 -0.10
N LYS A 150 3.34 3.59 -0.52
CA LYS A 150 2.37 3.20 -1.56
C LYS A 150 3.03 2.63 -2.84
N LYS A 151 4.14 3.24 -3.29
CA LYS A 151 4.86 2.79 -4.49
C LYS A 151 5.40 1.38 -4.34
N ILE A 152 6.02 1.08 -3.20
CA ILE A 152 6.60 -0.24 -2.92
C ILE A 152 5.51 -1.29 -2.76
N VAL A 153 4.39 -0.95 -2.11
CA VAL A 153 3.23 -1.86 -2.00
C VAL A 153 2.68 -2.20 -3.39
N SER A 154 2.58 -1.23 -4.29
CA SER A 154 2.18 -1.48 -5.68
C SER A 154 3.14 -2.42 -6.42
N GLU A 155 4.45 -2.26 -6.23
CA GLU A 155 5.47 -3.16 -6.79
C GLU A 155 5.33 -4.59 -6.25
N ILE A 156 5.07 -4.74 -4.95
CA ILE A 156 4.84 -6.06 -4.33
C ILE A 156 3.60 -6.73 -4.92
N ILE A 157 2.51 -6.00 -5.10
CA ILE A 157 1.28 -6.52 -5.70
C ILE A 157 1.53 -6.99 -7.15
N ASP A 158 2.30 -6.23 -7.94
CA ASP A 158 2.70 -6.64 -9.31
C ASP A 158 3.52 -7.94 -9.29
N ILE A 159 4.49 -8.05 -8.38
CA ILE A 159 5.31 -9.26 -8.20
C ILE A 159 4.42 -10.45 -7.82
N VAL A 160 3.50 -10.27 -6.86
CA VAL A 160 2.58 -11.32 -6.44
C VAL A 160 1.68 -11.75 -7.60
N PHE A 161 1.18 -10.80 -8.40
CA PHE A 161 0.36 -11.09 -9.56
C PHE A 161 1.11 -11.94 -10.61
N ARG A 162 2.33 -11.56 -10.94
CA ARG A 162 3.17 -12.26 -11.93
C ARG A 162 3.53 -13.68 -11.54
N PHE A 163 3.85 -13.91 -10.26
CA PHE A 163 4.34 -15.22 -9.80
C PHE A 163 3.26 -16.10 -9.18
N CYS A 164 2.19 -15.55 -8.66
CA CYS A 164 1.15 -16.32 -7.97
C CYS A 164 -0.21 -16.33 -8.69
N GLY A 165 -0.37 -15.48 -9.72
CA GLY A 165 -1.60 -15.35 -10.48
C GLY A 165 -2.70 -14.60 -9.75
N GLN A 166 -3.79 -14.35 -10.48
CA GLN A 166 -4.89 -13.48 -10.11
C GLN A 166 -5.55 -13.82 -8.76
N LYS A 167 -5.97 -15.08 -8.57
CA LYS A 167 -6.72 -15.50 -7.37
C LYS A 167 -5.95 -15.24 -6.07
N LYS A 168 -4.64 -15.58 -6.05
CA LYS A 168 -3.81 -15.38 -4.86
C LYS A 168 -3.53 -13.89 -4.61
N THR A 169 -3.44 -13.10 -5.67
CA THR A 169 -3.26 -11.65 -5.57
C THR A 169 -4.48 -10.98 -4.95
N VAL A 170 -5.69 -11.33 -5.37
CA VAL A 170 -6.93 -10.79 -4.77
C VAL A 170 -6.99 -11.09 -3.29
N ILE A 171 -6.76 -12.35 -2.90
CA ILE A 171 -6.75 -12.76 -1.49
C ILE A 171 -5.67 -12.01 -0.68
N PHE A 172 -4.50 -11.81 -1.28
CA PHE A 172 -3.42 -11.04 -0.66
C PHE A 172 -3.82 -9.57 -0.46
N CYS A 173 -4.40 -8.91 -1.48
CA CYS A 173 -4.86 -7.53 -1.40
C CYS A 173 -5.97 -7.35 -0.34
N ASP A 174 -6.92 -8.29 -0.25
CA ASP A 174 -7.98 -8.25 0.76
C ASP A 174 -7.41 -8.34 2.18
N LYS A 175 -6.54 -9.29 2.42
CA LYS A 175 -5.88 -9.44 3.72
C LYS A 175 -5.01 -8.22 4.07
N LEU A 176 -4.33 -7.66 3.08
CA LEU A 176 -3.50 -6.47 3.25
C LEU A 176 -4.36 -5.24 3.60
N LYS A 177 -5.52 -5.08 2.96
CA LYS A 177 -6.53 -4.06 3.27
C LYS A 177 -6.99 -4.19 4.73
N ASP A 178 -7.40 -5.38 5.14
CA ASP A 178 -7.92 -5.62 6.49
C ASP A 178 -6.85 -5.36 7.57
N LEU A 179 -5.63 -5.82 7.34
CA LEU A 179 -4.50 -5.55 8.24
C LEU A 179 -4.17 -4.06 8.30
N GLY A 180 -4.19 -3.37 7.14
CA GLY A 180 -3.96 -1.94 7.04
C GLY A 180 -4.97 -1.13 7.86
N PHE A 181 -6.25 -1.35 7.68
CA PHE A 181 -7.30 -0.68 8.45
C PHE A 181 -7.20 -0.97 9.96
N LYS A 182 -6.99 -2.23 10.33
CA LYS A 182 -6.84 -2.63 11.75
C LYS A 182 -5.71 -1.87 12.43
N HIS A 183 -4.59 -1.71 11.76
CA HIS A 183 -3.42 -1.06 12.35
C HIS A 183 -3.42 0.46 12.18
N ALA A 184 -4.07 1.04 11.19
CA ALA A 184 -4.33 2.47 11.12
C ALA A 184 -5.19 2.92 12.32
N PHE A 185 -6.25 2.18 12.64
CA PHE A 185 -7.08 2.42 13.81
C PHE A 185 -6.28 2.31 15.13
N LYS A 186 -5.49 1.24 15.28
CA LYS A 186 -4.67 1.04 16.50
C LYS A 186 -3.56 2.07 16.65
N ALA A 187 -3.01 2.57 15.55
CA ALA A 187 -1.97 3.58 15.58
C ALA A 187 -2.48 4.93 16.09
N GLY A 188 -3.78 5.25 15.89
CA GLY A 188 -4.41 6.47 16.36
C GLY A 188 -3.74 7.74 15.82
N ILE A 189 -3.26 7.71 14.57
CA ILE A 189 -2.56 8.82 13.94
C ILE A 189 -3.57 9.91 13.59
N SER A 190 -3.36 11.11 14.12
CA SER A 190 -4.11 12.31 13.77
C SER A 190 -3.15 13.48 13.58
N PHE A 191 -3.58 14.50 12.84
CA PHE A 191 -2.83 15.74 12.70
C PHE A 191 -3.79 16.93 12.74
N GLY A 192 -3.32 18.03 13.27
CA GLY A 192 -4.06 19.27 13.34
C GLY A 192 -3.38 20.38 12.54
N LYS A 193 -3.99 21.56 12.55
CA LYS A 193 -3.45 22.76 11.87
C LYS A 193 -2.03 23.10 12.33
N ASP A 194 -1.75 22.93 13.61
CA ASP A 194 -0.48 23.35 14.22
C ASP A 194 0.68 22.38 13.89
N ASP A 195 0.36 21.18 13.39
CA ASP A 195 1.37 20.24 12.89
C ASP A 195 1.90 20.62 11.51
N LEU A 196 1.21 21.54 10.81
CA LEU A 196 1.62 22.06 9.50
C LEU A 196 2.58 23.23 9.69
N VAL A 197 3.85 22.91 9.88
CA VAL A 197 4.90 23.91 10.09
C VAL A 197 5.23 24.63 8.77
N ILE A 198 5.08 25.97 8.77
CA ILE A 198 5.45 26.80 7.63
C ILE A 198 6.98 27.00 7.66
N PRO A 199 7.72 26.62 6.60
CA PRO A 199 9.16 26.81 6.54
C PRO A 199 9.55 28.29 6.66
N SER A 200 10.61 28.58 7.40
CA SER A 200 11.09 29.96 7.61
C SER A 200 11.55 30.66 6.32
N ASN A 201 11.99 29.89 5.34
CA ASN A 201 12.44 30.39 4.03
C ASN A 201 11.30 30.60 3.01
N LYS A 202 10.02 30.39 3.40
CA LYS A 202 8.87 30.56 2.49
C LYS A 202 8.83 31.93 1.84
N GLY A 203 9.06 32.99 2.64
CA GLY A 203 9.06 34.36 2.14
C GLY A 203 10.10 34.59 1.04
N GLN A 204 11.32 34.13 1.29
CA GLN A 204 12.42 34.24 0.33
C GLN A 204 12.16 33.51 -0.98
N LEU A 205 11.68 32.25 -0.89
CA LEU A 205 11.33 31.46 -2.06
C LEU A 205 10.25 32.13 -2.92
N ILE A 206 9.23 32.73 -2.27
CA ILE A 206 8.17 33.46 -2.98
C ILE A 206 8.72 34.71 -3.66
N GLU A 207 9.58 35.49 -2.98
CA GLU A 207 10.18 36.70 -3.57
C GLU A 207 11.09 36.37 -4.76
N ASP A 208 11.92 35.35 -4.64
CA ASP A 208 12.79 34.89 -5.72
C ASP A 208 11.99 34.42 -6.93
N THR A 209 10.90 33.66 -6.67
CA THR A 209 10.00 33.21 -7.75
C THR A 209 9.27 34.39 -8.41
N LYS A 210 8.83 35.40 -7.64
CA LYS A 210 8.22 36.61 -8.20
C LYS A 210 9.16 37.40 -9.09
N LYS A 211 10.45 37.49 -8.71
CA LYS A 211 11.48 38.15 -9.55
C LYS A 211 11.64 37.40 -10.87
N LEU A 212 11.76 36.06 -10.83
CA LEU A 212 11.85 35.23 -12.04
C LEU A 212 10.64 35.43 -12.96
N ILE A 213 9.43 35.46 -12.39
CA ILE A 213 8.21 35.69 -13.18
C ILE A 213 8.27 37.06 -13.86
N SER A 214 8.66 38.12 -13.11
CA SER A 214 8.78 39.45 -13.69
C SER A 214 9.83 39.51 -14.80
N ASP A 215 10.96 38.81 -14.65
CA ASP A 215 11.99 38.74 -15.68
C ASP A 215 11.48 38.03 -16.95
N TYR A 216 10.73 36.92 -16.81
CA TYR A 216 10.12 36.23 -17.94
C TYR A 216 9.02 37.07 -18.61
N GLU A 217 8.21 37.79 -17.85
CA GLU A 217 7.20 38.71 -18.40
C GLU A 217 7.85 39.82 -19.21
N ASN A 218 8.98 40.36 -18.74
CA ASN A 218 9.74 41.35 -19.46
C ASN A 218 10.33 40.80 -20.77
N GLN A 219 10.95 39.61 -20.71
CA GLN A 219 11.49 38.93 -21.90
C GLN A 219 10.40 38.63 -22.93
N TYR A 220 9.21 38.20 -22.46
CA TYR A 220 8.06 38.00 -23.34
C TYR A 220 7.58 39.28 -23.99
N SER A 221 7.50 40.40 -23.24
CA SER A 221 7.10 41.71 -23.75
C SER A 221 8.08 42.28 -24.76
N GLU A 222 9.37 41.96 -24.61
CA GLU A 222 10.45 42.31 -25.52
C GLU A 222 10.52 41.38 -26.75
N GLY A 223 9.70 40.32 -26.80
CA GLY A 223 9.69 39.38 -27.91
C GLY A 223 10.86 38.38 -27.94
N LEU A 224 11.59 38.25 -26.81
CA LEU A 224 12.76 37.37 -26.70
C LEU A 224 12.35 35.90 -26.50
N ILE A 225 11.18 35.65 -25.88
CA ILE A 225 10.63 34.32 -25.65
C ILE A 225 9.20 34.25 -26.16
N THR A 226 8.76 33.04 -26.50
CA THR A 226 7.39 32.76 -26.95
C THR A 226 6.49 32.38 -25.77
N ARG A 227 5.16 32.39 -25.98
CA ARG A 227 4.19 31.98 -24.94
C ARG A 227 4.32 30.51 -24.51
N GLY A 228 4.97 29.67 -25.32
CA GLY A 228 5.17 28.26 -25.01
C GLY A 228 6.45 27.96 -24.24
N GLU A 229 7.38 28.89 -24.21
CA GLU A 229 8.61 28.86 -23.42
C GLU A 229 8.40 29.47 -22.03
#